data_ed4a1a80a32a46bcfbf9e64602b7407d
#
_entry.id   ed4a1a80a32a46bcfbf9e64602b7407d
#
_cell.length_a   1.000
_cell.length_b   1.000
_cell.length_c   1.000
_cell.angle_alpha   90.00
_cell.angle_beta   90.00
_cell.angle_gamma   90.00
#
_symmetry.space_group_name_H-M   'P 1'
#
loop_
_entity.id
_entity.type
_entity.pdbx_description
1 polymer ?
#
loop_
_entity_poly.entity_id
_entity_poly.type
_entity_poly.pdbx_seq_one_letter_code
_entity_poly.pdbx_strand_id
1 'polypeptide(L)'
;MIIEEKDFRLTPVSDSCPIFDLELLYTVRPKGKEARQEFKNVAYGISLESALKKVIQYRLSCKYDTINLATYLKEFREELDSLRKLCEI
;
A
#
# COMPACT_ATOMS: atom_id res chain seq x y z
N MET A 1 9.00 -1.23 -15.53
CA MET A 1 9.59 -0.64 -14.32
C MET A 1 8.72 -0.94 -13.12
N ILE A 2 9.24 -1.68 -12.17
CA ILE A 2 8.52 -2.03 -10.95
C ILE A 2 8.87 -1.03 -9.87
N ILE A 3 7.86 -0.47 -9.21
CA ILE A 3 8.05 0.44 -8.08
C ILE A 3 7.90 -0.39 -6.81
N GLU A 4 8.97 -0.52 -6.03
CA GLU A 4 8.97 -1.36 -4.84
C GLU A 4 9.40 -0.58 -3.61
N GLU A 5 8.56 -0.65 -2.57
CA GLU A 5 8.83 -0.14 -1.25
C GLU A 5 8.83 -1.31 -0.25
N LYS A 6 9.12 -1.03 1.01
CA LYS A 6 9.23 -2.09 2.01
C LYS A 6 7.92 -2.84 2.26
N ASP A 7 6.77 -2.19 2.06
CA ASP A 7 5.46 -2.76 2.37
C ASP A 7 4.50 -2.85 1.19
N PHE A 8 4.91 -2.39 0.00
CA PHE A 8 4.08 -2.51 -1.19
C PHE A 8 4.93 -2.59 -2.46
N ARG A 9 4.32 -3.06 -3.53
CA ARG A 9 4.94 -3.15 -4.86
C ARG A 9 3.92 -2.78 -5.91
N LEU A 10 4.34 -1.97 -6.88
CA LEU A 10 3.52 -1.56 -8.01
C LEU A 10 4.16 -2.08 -9.29
N THR A 11 3.42 -2.91 -10.03
CA THR A 11 3.87 -3.46 -11.29
C THR A 11 3.07 -2.81 -12.42
N PRO A 12 3.72 -2.13 -13.39
CA PRO A 12 2.99 -1.50 -14.48
C PRO A 12 2.34 -2.57 -15.37
N VAL A 13 1.09 -2.31 -15.76
CA VAL A 13 0.33 -3.22 -16.64
C VAL A 13 0.90 -3.17 -18.05
N SER A 14 1.33 -1.99 -18.49
CA SER A 14 2.01 -1.82 -19.78
C SER A 14 2.91 -0.58 -19.73
N ASP A 15 3.87 -0.50 -20.64
CA ASP A 15 4.81 0.62 -20.70
C ASP A 15 4.16 1.93 -21.13
N SER A 16 3.00 1.87 -21.78
CA SER A 16 2.34 3.04 -22.35
C SER A 16 1.18 3.56 -21.51
N CYS A 17 0.80 2.87 -20.43
CA CYS A 17 -0.39 3.19 -19.67
C CYS A 17 -0.04 3.39 -18.20
N PRO A 18 -0.43 4.53 -17.56
CA PRO A 18 -0.09 4.80 -16.17
C PRO A 18 -1.00 4.06 -15.18
N ILE A 19 -1.18 2.76 -15.39
CA ILE A 19 -1.95 1.90 -14.49
C ILE A 19 -1.06 0.77 -13.98
N PHE A 20 -1.34 0.32 -12.76
CA PHE A 20 -0.50 -0.60 -12.04
C PHE A 20 -1.32 -1.71 -11.39
N ASP A 21 -0.66 -2.84 -11.17
CA ASP A 21 -1.14 -3.87 -10.25
C ASP A 21 -0.48 -3.60 -8.91
N LEU A 22 -1.27 -3.62 -7.84
CA LEU A 22 -0.79 -3.33 -6.49
C LEU A 22 -0.65 -4.62 -5.69
N GLU A 23 0.53 -4.82 -5.10
CA GLU A 23 0.79 -5.87 -4.13
C GLU A 23 1.11 -5.23 -2.78
N LEU A 24 0.53 -5.79 -1.72
CA LEU A 24 0.83 -5.39 -0.34
C LEU A 24 1.55 -6.53 0.38
N LEU A 25 2.43 -6.16 1.31
CA LEU A 25 3.17 -7.13 2.10
C LEU A 25 2.34 -7.55 3.32
N TYR A 26 2.00 -8.83 3.39
CA TYR A 26 1.24 -9.41 4.49
C TYR A 26 2.11 -10.37 5.31
N THR A 27 1.83 -10.43 6.60
CA THR A 27 2.40 -11.45 7.46
C THR A 27 1.52 -12.70 7.41
N VAL A 28 2.10 -13.80 6.95
CA VAL A 28 1.41 -15.08 6.84
C VAL A 28 1.94 -16.00 7.93
N ARG A 29 1.03 -16.65 8.67
CA ARG A 29 1.37 -17.65 9.69
C ARG A 29 0.78 -19.00 9.32
N PRO A 30 1.49 -19.79 8.48
CA PRO A 30 1.02 -21.14 8.18
C PRO A 30 0.96 -21.98 9.45
N LYS A 31 -0.04 -22.85 9.52
CA LYS A 31 -0.26 -23.70 10.69
C LYS A 31 0.98 -24.58 10.96
N GLY A 32 1.56 -24.44 12.15
CA GLY A 32 2.74 -25.22 12.55
C GLY A 32 4.08 -24.70 12.03
N LYS A 33 4.11 -23.51 11.41
CA LYS A 33 5.33 -22.89 10.89
C LYS A 33 5.50 -21.46 11.43
N GLU A 34 6.72 -20.93 11.29
CA GLU A 34 7.02 -19.57 11.67
C GLU A 34 6.30 -18.57 10.74
N ALA A 35 6.01 -17.38 11.27
CA ALA A 35 5.43 -16.30 10.49
C ALA A 35 6.40 -15.86 9.39
N ARG A 36 5.89 -15.63 8.19
CA ARG A 36 6.67 -15.09 7.07
C ARG A 36 5.92 -13.97 6.41
N GLN A 37 6.64 -13.12 5.69
CA GLN A 37 6.04 -12.03 4.94
C GLN A 37 5.97 -12.39 3.47
N GLU A 38 4.82 -12.10 2.85
CA GLU A 38 4.58 -12.34 1.43
C GLU A 38 3.86 -11.17 0.81
N PHE A 39 4.25 -10.82 -0.42
CA PHE A 39 3.48 -9.86 -1.23
C PHE A 39 2.27 -10.57 -1.83
N LYS A 40 1.10 -9.93 -1.72
CA LYS A 40 -0.15 -10.44 -2.29
C LYS A 40 -0.82 -9.36 -3.12
N ASN A 41 -1.31 -9.73 -4.30
CA ASN A 41 -2.05 -8.82 -5.15
C ASN A 41 -3.38 -8.45 -4.50
N VAL A 42 -3.64 -7.15 -4.40
CA VAL A 42 -4.87 -6.62 -3.81
C VAL A 42 -5.68 -5.78 -4.80
N ALA A 43 -5.08 -5.35 -5.90
CA ALA A 43 -5.77 -4.57 -6.93
C ALA A 43 -5.06 -4.73 -8.26
N TYR A 44 -5.82 -4.67 -9.35
CA TYR A 44 -5.32 -4.80 -10.70
C TYR A 44 -5.75 -3.62 -11.55
N GLY A 45 -4.84 -3.10 -12.36
CA GLY A 45 -5.15 -2.05 -13.33
C GLY A 45 -5.69 -0.76 -12.72
N ILE A 46 -5.05 -0.24 -11.69
CA ILE A 46 -5.48 0.99 -11.00
C ILE A 46 -4.45 2.11 -11.20
N SER A 47 -4.92 3.35 -11.06
CA SER A 47 -4.03 4.52 -11.14
C SER A 47 -3.08 4.55 -9.95
N LEU A 48 -1.98 5.29 -10.10
CA LEU A 48 -1.03 5.48 -9.00
C LEU A 48 -1.71 6.09 -7.78
N GLU A 49 -2.58 7.09 -7.98
CA GLU A 49 -3.29 7.75 -6.88
C GLU A 49 -4.18 6.76 -6.12
N SER A 50 -4.95 5.93 -6.84
CA SER A 50 -5.78 4.91 -6.21
C SER A 50 -4.95 3.88 -5.45
N ALA A 51 -3.82 3.49 -6.00
CA ALA A 51 -2.90 2.56 -5.36
C ALA A 51 -2.36 3.13 -4.04
N LEU A 52 -1.92 4.39 -4.05
CA LEU A 52 -1.40 5.03 -2.84
C LEU A 52 -2.47 5.16 -1.76
N LYS A 53 -3.71 5.45 -2.12
CA LYS A 53 -4.81 5.49 -1.16
C LYS A 53 -5.04 4.12 -0.50
N LYS A 54 -4.96 3.05 -1.27
CA LYS A 54 -5.09 1.68 -0.73
C LYS A 54 -3.94 1.33 0.21
N VAL A 55 -2.71 1.74 -0.11
CA VAL A 55 -1.55 1.55 0.75
C VAL A 55 -1.76 2.26 2.09
N ILE A 56 -2.24 3.50 2.07
CA ILE A 56 -2.50 4.27 3.30
C ILE A 56 -3.57 3.59 4.15
N GLN A 57 -4.67 3.16 3.54
CA GLN A 57 -5.74 2.45 4.25
C GLN A 57 -5.19 1.19 4.94
N TYR A 58 -4.34 0.44 4.24
CA TYR A 58 -3.72 -0.75 4.80
C TYR A 58 -2.80 -0.42 5.97
N ARG A 59 -1.95 0.60 5.84
CA ARG A 59 -1.05 1.03 6.92
C ARG A 59 -1.81 1.42 8.17
N LEU A 60 -2.90 2.18 8.00
CA LEU A 60 -3.73 2.59 9.13
C LEU A 60 -4.46 1.41 9.76
N SER A 61 -4.92 0.45 8.96
CA SER A 61 -5.56 -0.76 9.49
C SER A 61 -4.60 -1.63 10.30
N CYS A 62 -3.33 -1.63 9.96
CA CYS A 62 -2.31 -2.34 10.73
C CYS A 62 -1.95 -1.61 12.03
N LYS A 63 -2.08 -0.29 12.06
CA LYS A 63 -1.72 0.54 13.19
C LYS A 63 -2.84 0.64 14.24
N TYR A 64 -4.10 0.61 13.82
CA TYR A 64 -5.26 0.83 14.69
C TYR A 64 -6.32 -0.26 14.50
N ASP A 65 -6.81 -0.84 15.59
CA ASP A 65 -7.98 -1.71 15.57
C ASP A 65 -9.25 -0.87 15.48
N THR A 66 -9.27 0.26 16.19
CA THR A 66 -10.39 1.19 16.24
C THR A 66 -9.85 2.61 16.21
N ILE A 67 -10.47 3.47 15.42
CA ILE A 67 -10.04 4.85 15.28
C ILE A 67 -11.28 5.71 15.02
N ASN A 68 -11.31 6.95 15.55
CA ASN A 68 -12.38 7.85 15.21
C ASN A 68 -12.11 8.55 13.88
N LEU A 69 -13.18 9.09 13.26
CA LEU A 69 -13.08 9.68 11.93
C LEU A 69 -12.10 10.85 11.85
N ALA A 70 -12.10 11.73 12.84
CA ALA A 70 -11.21 12.90 12.84
C ALA A 70 -9.74 12.48 12.85
N THR A 71 -9.39 11.51 13.69
CA THR A 71 -8.03 10.96 13.75
C THR A 71 -7.66 10.24 12.45
N TYR A 72 -8.59 9.47 11.88
CA TYR A 72 -8.38 8.78 10.62
C TYR A 72 -8.04 9.76 9.49
N LEU A 73 -8.81 10.84 9.36
CA LEU A 73 -8.60 11.83 8.31
C LEU A 73 -7.26 12.55 8.48
N LYS A 74 -6.88 12.86 9.72
CA LYS A 74 -5.60 13.49 10.01
C LYS A 74 -4.44 12.57 9.65
N GLU A 75 -4.49 11.31 10.11
CA GLU A 75 -3.44 10.32 9.83
C GLU A 75 -3.35 10.02 8.33
N PHE A 76 -4.50 9.92 7.66
CA PHE A 76 -4.53 9.68 6.22
C PHE A 76 -3.82 10.81 5.46
N ARG A 77 -4.09 12.06 5.84
CA ARG A 77 -3.45 13.22 5.23
C ARG A 77 -1.95 13.23 5.46
N GLU A 78 -1.50 12.92 6.68
CA GLU A 78 -0.08 12.87 7.00
C GLU A 78 0.64 11.78 6.19
N GLU A 79 0.05 10.60 6.07
CA GLU A 79 0.61 9.51 5.26
C GLU A 79 0.66 9.90 3.78
N LEU A 80 -0.39 10.53 3.27
CA LEU A 80 -0.43 10.98 1.88
C LEU A 80 0.66 12.01 1.60
N ASP A 81 0.87 12.96 2.51
CA ASP A 81 1.93 13.97 2.38
C ASP A 81 3.31 13.32 2.41
N SER A 82 3.53 12.32 3.25
CA SER A 82 4.78 11.57 3.30
C SER A 82 5.06 10.87 1.98
N LEU A 83 4.06 10.23 1.37
CA LEU A 83 4.22 9.56 0.08
C LEU A 83 4.46 10.57 -1.05
N ARG A 84 3.82 11.73 -1.01
CA ARG A 84 4.05 12.78 -2.00
C ARG A 84 5.48 13.30 -1.94
N LYS A 85 6.06 13.43 -0.76
CA LYS A 85 7.46 13.87 -0.61
C LYS A 85 8.43 12.88 -1.24
N LEU A 86 8.13 11.59 -1.22
CA LEU A 86 8.96 10.59 -1.89
C LEU A 86 8.94 10.77 -3.42
N CYS A 87 7.89 11.35 -3.96
CA CYS A 87 7.76 11.60 -5.39
C CYS A 87 8.39 12.93 -5.84
N GLU A 88 8.74 13.81 -4.92
CA GLU A 88 9.30 15.14 -5.18
C GLU A 88 10.83 15.14 -5.14
N ILE A 89 11.42 14.23 -5.85
CA ILE A 89 12.89 14.15 -5.92
C ILE A 89 13.41 14.94 -7.11
#